data_43a6762bd416553b44e7f437c592a349
#
_entry.id   43a6762bd416553b44e7f437c592a349
#
_cell.length_a   1.000
_cell.length_b   1.000
_cell.length_c   1.000
_cell.angle_alpha   90.00
_cell.angle_beta   90.00
_cell.angle_gamma   90.00
#
_symmetry.space_group_name_H-M   'P 1'
#
loop_
_entity.id
_entity.type
_entity.pdbx_description
1 polymer ?
#
loop_
_entity_poly.entity_id
_entity_poly.type
_entity_poly.pdbx_seq_one_letter_code
_entity_poly.pdbx_strand_id
1 'polypeptide(L)'
;MIVAGTNTGTVTDLNGNFQITGLKAGFVRIQASYIGYRQAISPEIEISSARVASVEIPMQQTNQQIEEVRVTASPFRKTDESPVSLRTIGIGEIENSPGANRDVSRVIQSFPGVQSTPAFRNDIIIRGGGPSESRFYLDGVEVPNINHFATQGASGGPVGILNADFLREVNYYSGAFPA
;
A
#
# COMPACT_ATOMS: atom_id res chain seq x y z
N MET A 1 15.82 4.99 -13.61
CA MET A 1 14.49 5.23 -13.05
C MET A 1 13.53 5.53 -14.19
N ILE A 2 12.40 4.83 -14.27
CA ILE A 2 11.39 5.00 -15.34
C ILE A 2 10.01 5.01 -14.68
N VAL A 3 9.11 5.85 -15.13
CA VAL A 3 7.71 5.83 -14.70
C VAL A 3 7.03 4.62 -15.36
N ALA A 4 6.47 3.72 -14.54
CA ALA A 4 5.86 2.48 -15.01
C ALA A 4 4.75 2.75 -16.03
N GLY A 5 4.78 2.02 -17.15
CA GLY A 5 3.81 2.19 -18.24
C GLY A 5 4.06 3.39 -19.15
N THR A 6 5.16 4.12 -18.99
CA THR A 6 5.54 5.25 -19.83
C THR A 6 7.00 5.15 -20.27
N ASN A 7 7.41 5.99 -21.22
CA ASN A 7 8.82 6.16 -21.61
C ASN A 7 9.50 7.32 -20.89
N THR A 8 8.85 7.91 -19.89
CA THR A 8 9.40 9.01 -19.11
C THR A 8 10.29 8.47 -18.01
N GLY A 9 11.54 8.91 -17.96
CA GLY A 9 12.48 8.44 -16.96
C GLY A 9 13.66 9.38 -16.76
N THR A 10 14.52 9.05 -15.80
CA THR A 10 15.73 9.79 -15.48
C THR A 10 16.80 8.82 -14.97
N VAL A 11 18.04 9.30 -14.86
CA VAL A 11 19.12 8.60 -14.18
C VAL A 11 19.38 9.22 -12.83
N THR A 12 19.89 8.42 -11.89
CA THR A 12 20.33 8.92 -10.59
C THR A 12 21.68 9.60 -10.70
N ASP A 13 21.95 10.53 -9.78
CA ASP A 13 23.30 11.04 -9.53
C ASP A 13 24.16 10.02 -8.75
N LEU A 14 25.40 10.38 -8.42
CA LEU A 14 26.34 9.54 -7.68
C LEU A 14 25.88 9.22 -6.25
N ASN A 15 24.99 10.02 -5.70
CA ASN A 15 24.44 9.86 -4.36
C ASN A 15 23.10 9.10 -4.37
N GLY A 16 22.62 8.69 -5.56
CA GLY A 16 21.34 8.00 -5.71
C GLY A 16 20.12 8.92 -5.82
N ASN A 17 20.30 10.25 -5.82
CA ASN A 17 19.19 11.18 -5.99
C ASN A 17 18.73 11.24 -7.44
N PHE A 18 17.45 11.40 -7.64
CA PHE A 18 16.85 11.56 -8.96
C PHE A 18 15.71 12.58 -8.93
N GLN A 19 15.43 13.13 -10.10
CA GLN A 19 14.32 14.04 -10.31
C GLN A 19 13.66 13.72 -11.64
N ILE A 20 12.34 13.58 -11.65
CA ILE A 20 11.52 13.42 -12.85
C ILE A 20 10.59 14.61 -12.92
N THR A 21 10.66 15.35 -14.02
CA THR A 21 9.83 16.54 -14.26
C THR A 21 8.83 16.29 -15.38
N GLY A 22 7.81 17.14 -15.48
CA GLY A 22 6.82 17.08 -16.58
C GLY A 22 5.82 15.94 -16.44
N LEU A 23 5.66 15.36 -15.25
CA LEU A 23 4.63 14.37 -14.99
C LEU A 23 3.25 15.04 -14.92
N LYS A 24 2.25 14.37 -15.49
CA LYS A 24 0.85 14.77 -15.34
C LYS A 24 0.38 14.47 -13.92
N ALA A 25 -0.55 15.28 -13.42
CA ALA A 25 -1.22 14.99 -12.15
C ALA A 25 -1.95 13.64 -12.23
N GLY A 26 -1.87 12.88 -11.17
CA GLY A 26 -2.43 11.52 -11.07
C GLY A 26 -1.50 10.59 -10.30
N PHE A 27 -1.82 9.30 -10.30
CA PHE A 27 -1.04 8.28 -9.60
C PHE A 27 0.00 7.66 -10.53
N VAL A 28 1.24 7.57 -10.05
CA VAL A 28 2.35 6.96 -10.79
C VAL A 28 3.14 5.99 -9.91
N ARG A 29 3.79 5.03 -10.55
CA ARG A 29 4.79 4.16 -9.92
C ARG A 29 6.12 4.34 -10.63
N ILE A 30 7.21 4.34 -9.89
CA ILE A 30 8.55 4.49 -10.44
C ILE A 30 9.26 3.14 -10.35
N GLN A 31 9.81 2.72 -11.46
CA GLN A 31 10.60 1.51 -11.57
C GLN A 31 12.08 1.88 -11.58
N ALA A 32 12.83 1.31 -10.65
CA ALA A 32 14.27 1.45 -10.53
C ALA A 32 14.98 0.20 -11.05
N SER A 33 15.99 0.37 -11.88
CA SER A 33 16.86 -0.71 -12.33
C SER A 33 18.32 -0.25 -12.31
N TYR A 34 19.21 -1.14 -11.85
CA TYR A 34 20.65 -0.91 -11.85
C TYR A 34 21.38 -2.24 -11.99
N ILE A 35 22.54 -2.23 -12.64
CA ILE A 35 23.34 -3.43 -12.87
C ILE A 35 23.80 -3.99 -11.52
N GLY A 36 23.58 -5.29 -11.27
CA GLY A 36 23.93 -5.95 -10.00
C GLY A 36 22.90 -5.75 -8.88
N TYR A 37 21.76 -5.14 -9.17
CA TYR A 37 20.65 -4.97 -8.23
C TYR A 37 19.36 -5.57 -8.77
N ARG A 38 18.54 -6.07 -7.85
CA ARG A 38 17.17 -6.47 -8.18
C ARG A 38 16.36 -5.23 -8.52
N GLN A 39 15.58 -5.34 -9.59
CA GLN A 39 14.67 -4.27 -9.98
C GLN A 39 13.65 -4.01 -8.86
N ALA A 40 13.46 -2.74 -8.52
CA ALA A 40 12.51 -2.29 -7.50
C ALA A 40 11.42 -1.39 -8.12
N ILE A 41 10.23 -1.46 -7.58
CA ILE A 41 9.09 -0.61 -7.97
C ILE A 41 8.63 0.13 -6.73
N SER A 42 8.42 1.44 -6.84
CA SER A 42 7.91 2.26 -5.75
C SER A 42 6.46 1.91 -5.40
N PRO A 43 5.99 2.24 -4.20
CA PRO A 43 4.58 2.42 -3.93
C PRO A 43 3.94 3.38 -4.94
N GLU A 44 2.63 3.42 -4.98
CA GLU A 44 1.90 4.39 -5.78
C GLU A 44 2.08 5.80 -5.20
N ILE A 45 2.42 6.76 -6.06
CA ILE A 45 2.75 8.12 -5.68
C ILE A 45 1.76 9.05 -6.36
N GLU A 46 1.10 9.90 -5.58
CA GLU A 46 0.25 10.95 -6.12
C GLU A 46 1.10 12.12 -6.61
N ILE A 47 0.96 12.47 -7.87
CA ILE A 47 1.56 13.64 -8.49
C ILE A 47 0.53 14.76 -8.53
N SER A 48 0.85 15.88 -7.89
CA SER A 48 0.03 17.09 -7.85
C SER A 48 0.83 18.28 -8.34
N SER A 49 0.17 19.26 -8.92
CA SER A 49 0.80 20.54 -9.30
C SER A 49 1.14 21.42 -8.10
N ALA A 50 0.59 21.12 -6.91
CA ALA A 50 0.72 21.94 -5.72
C ALA A 50 1.97 21.64 -4.90
N ARG A 51 2.53 20.43 -5.01
CA ARG A 51 3.69 20.00 -4.19
C ARG A 51 4.60 19.04 -4.95
N VAL A 52 5.87 19.03 -4.56
CA VAL A 52 6.84 18.04 -5.02
C VAL A 52 6.63 16.75 -4.23
N ALA A 53 6.41 15.64 -4.94
CA ALA A 53 6.38 14.31 -4.32
C ALA A 53 7.81 13.82 -4.08
N SER A 54 8.06 13.21 -2.92
CA SER A 54 9.34 12.56 -2.58
C SER A 54 9.11 11.09 -2.33
N VAL A 55 10.02 10.25 -2.83
CA VAL A 55 9.96 8.80 -2.66
C VAL A 55 11.37 8.22 -2.53
N GLU A 56 11.52 7.26 -1.65
CA GLU A 56 12.72 6.44 -1.53
C GLU A 56 12.43 5.06 -2.09
N ILE A 57 13.36 4.53 -2.90
CA ILE A 57 13.23 3.22 -3.54
C ILE A 57 14.46 2.40 -3.15
N PRO A 58 14.37 1.60 -2.07
CA PRO A 58 15.48 0.75 -1.66
C PRO A 58 15.68 -0.35 -2.70
N MET A 59 16.95 -0.56 -3.11
CA MET A 59 17.34 -1.60 -4.05
C MET A 59 18.22 -2.63 -3.36
N GLN A 60 17.92 -3.90 -3.58
CA GLN A 60 18.72 -5.02 -3.05
C GLN A 60 19.77 -5.44 -4.06
N GLN A 61 21.01 -5.59 -3.59
CA GLN A 61 22.09 -6.11 -4.40
C GLN A 61 21.89 -7.60 -4.70
N THR A 62 22.12 -8.01 -5.94
CA THR A 62 22.04 -9.41 -6.35
C THR A 62 23.40 -9.89 -6.88
N ASN A 63 23.81 -11.05 -6.43
CA ASN A 63 25.06 -11.69 -6.89
C ASN A 63 24.84 -12.57 -8.15
N GLN A 64 23.66 -12.55 -8.74
CA GLN A 64 23.38 -13.36 -9.92
C GLN A 64 23.58 -12.59 -11.22
N GLN A 65 24.25 -13.23 -12.17
CA GLN A 65 24.41 -12.83 -13.56
C GLN A 65 23.02 -12.66 -14.22
N ILE A 66 22.86 -11.59 -14.97
CA ILE A 66 21.59 -11.11 -15.51
C ILE A 66 21.06 -12.11 -16.54
N GLU A 67 20.05 -12.89 -16.18
CA GLU A 67 19.08 -13.39 -17.16
C GLU A 67 18.05 -12.27 -17.39
N GLU A 68 17.72 -12.03 -18.65
CA GLU A 68 16.75 -11.02 -19.09
C GLU A 68 15.41 -11.24 -18.38
N VAL A 69 15.15 -10.49 -17.31
CA VAL A 69 13.90 -10.57 -16.57
C VAL A 69 12.82 -9.79 -17.33
N ARG A 70 11.98 -10.50 -18.03
CA ARG A 70 10.72 -9.97 -18.53
C ARG A 70 9.83 -9.58 -17.33
N VAL A 71 9.77 -8.28 -17.05
CA VAL A 71 8.93 -7.77 -15.96
C VAL A 71 7.49 -7.69 -16.41
N THR A 72 6.73 -8.70 -16.05
CA THR A 72 5.28 -8.57 -15.99
C THR A 72 4.99 -7.82 -14.67
N ALA A 73 4.55 -6.57 -14.77
CA ALA A 73 4.12 -5.81 -13.61
C ALA A 73 2.88 -6.49 -13.01
N SER A 74 3.09 -7.33 -11.99
CA SER A 74 1.99 -7.81 -11.17
C SER A 74 1.72 -6.75 -10.10
N PRO A 75 0.51 -6.18 -10.03
CA PRO A 75 0.15 -5.23 -8.98
C PRO A 75 0.20 -5.85 -7.57
N PHE A 76 0.38 -7.16 -7.47
CA PHE A 76 0.40 -7.94 -6.24
C PHE A 76 1.76 -8.60 -5.97
N ARG A 77 2.86 -7.88 -6.16
CA ARG A 77 4.18 -8.45 -5.91
C ARG A 77 4.45 -8.55 -4.40
N LYS A 78 4.57 -9.79 -3.91
CA LYS A 78 5.11 -10.06 -2.59
C LYS A 78 6.59 -9.65 -2.53
N THR A 79 6.97 -8.94 -1.49
CA THR A 79 8.38 -8.81 -1.11
C THR A 79 8.86 -10.17 -0.58
N ASP A 80 10.06 -10.62 -0.89
CA ASP A 80 10.56 -11.94 -0.49
C ASP A 80 10.63 -12.14 1.04
N GLU A 81 10.63 -11.05 1.80
CA GLU A 81 10.57 -11.03 3.27
C GLU A 81 9.13 -10.92 3.81
N SER A 82 8.16 -10.80 2.92
CA SER A 82 6.77 -10.60 3.30
C SER A 82 6.10 -11.91 3.68
N PRO A 83 5.45 -12.01 4.84
CA PRO A 83 4.63 -13.17 5.18
C PRO A 83 3.57 -13.39 4.09
N VAL A 84 3.22 -14.67 3.87
CA VAL A 84 2.25 -15.11 2.84
C VAL A 84 0.92 -14.36 2.90
N SER A 85 0.66 -13.69 4.00
CA SER A 85 -0.60 -13.04 4.35
C SER A 85 -0.62 -11.52 4.18
N LEU A 86 0.49 -10.88 3.75
CA LEU A 86 0.52 -9.43 3.56
C LEU A 86 -0.14 -9.03 2.24
N ARG A 87 -1.01 -8.04 2.31
CA ARG A 87 -1.54 -7.30 1.17
C ARG A 87 -1.38 -5.80 1.41
N THR A 88 -0.68 -5.14 0.51
CA THR A 88 -0.51 -3.68 0.53
C THR A 88 -1.53 -3.02 -0.40
N ILE A 89 -2.20 -2.00 0.10
CA ILE A 89 -3.23 -1.22 -0.60
C ILE A 89 -2.69 0.19 -0.76
N GLY A 90 -2.57 0.67 -1.98
CA GLY A 90 -2.21 2.06 -2.26
C GLY A 90 -3.42 2.99 -2.16
N ILE A 91 -3.14 4.30 -2.02
CA ILE A 91 -4.19 5.32 -1.93
C ILE A 91 -5.12 5.31 -3.15
N GLY A 92 -4.60 5.09 -4.36
CA GLY A 92 -5.42 5.00 -5.57
C GLY A 92 -6.41 3.84 -5.54
N GLU A 93 -6.07 2.70 -4.92
CA GLU A 93 -6.99 1.57 -4.73
C GLU A 93 -8.10 1.96 -3.74
N ILE A 94 -7.77 2.70 -2.68
CA ILE A 94 -8.76 3.18 -1.69
C ILE A 94 -9.73 4.15 -2.34
N GLU A 95 -9.24 5.10 -3.13
CA GLU A 95 -10.06 6.12 -3.78
C GLU A 95 -10.98 5.56 -4.88
N ASN A 96 -10.46 4.60 -5.64
CA ASN A 96 -11.19 4.02 -6.77
C ASN A 96 -12.02 2.77 -6.39
N SER A 97 -12.01 2.36 -5.11
CA SER A 97 -12.75 1.19 -4.66
C SER A 97 -14.25 1.47 -4.63
N PRO A 98 -15.07 0.76 -5.45
CA PRO A 98 -16.51 0.99 -5.50
C PRO A 98 -17.18 0.73 -4.14
N GLY A 99 -17.96 1.69 -3.66
CA GLY A 99 -18.72 1.55 -2.41
C GLY A 99 -17.91 1.75 -1.12
N ALA A 100 -16.60 1.91 -1.21
CA ALA A 100 -15.75 2.13 -0.05
C ALA A 100 -15.88 3.55 0.53
N ASN A 101 -16.32 4.51 -0.26
CA ASN A 101 -16.48 5.91 0.16
C ASN A 101 -15.19 6.45 0.85
N ARG A 102 -14.02 6.09 0.32
CA ARG A 102 -12.70 6.46 0.85
C ARG A 102 -12.43 5.96 2.29
N ASP A 103 -13.20 4.97 2.75
CA ASP A 103 -13.03 4.34 4.06
C ASP A 103 -12.21 3.06 3.93
N VAL A 104 -11.06 3.05 4.59
CA VAL A 104 -10.11 1.91 4.60
C VAL A 104 -10.77 0.63 5.08
N SER A 105 -11.62 0.71 6.11
CA SER A 105 -12.32 -0.47 6.64
C SER A 105 -13.18 -1.15 5.57
N ARG A 106 -13.86 -0.37 4.75
CA ARG A 106 -14.72 -0.89 3.68
C ARG A 106 -13.91 -1.49 2.53
N VAL A 107 -12.75 -0.91 2.22
CA VAL A 107 -11.83 -1.50 1.24
C VAL A 107 -11.36 -2.86 1.71
N ILE A 108 -10.92 -2.98 2.97
CA ILE A 108 -10.45 -4.24 3.56
C ILE A 108 -11.58 -5.29 3.59
N GLN A 109 -12.82 -4.89 3.85
CA GLN A 109 -13.98 -5.80 3.84
C GLN A 109 -14.24 -6.46 2.47
N SER A 110 -13.73 -5.88 1.38
CA SER A 110 -13.84 -6.48 0.04
C SER A 110 -12.83 -7.62 -0.20
N PHE A 111 -11.89 -7.85 0.72
CA PHE A 111 -10.83 -8.83 0.52
C PHE A 111 -11.29 -10.26 0.82
N PRO A 112 -10.72 -11.24 0.09
CA PRO A 112 -10.97 -12.64 0.38
C PRO A 112 -10.61 -13.01 1.82
N GLY A 113 -11.52 -13.70 2.51
CA GLY A 113 -11.33 -14.12 3.90
C GLY A 113 -11.64 -13.05 4.94
N VAL A 114 -12.13 -11.89 4.52
CA VAL A 114 -12.66 -10.86 5.41
C VAL A 114 -14.17 -10.89 5.38
N GLN A 115 -14.78 -10.93 6.54
CA GLN A 115 -16.22 -10.81 6.72
C GLN A 115 -16.56 -9.44 7.31
N SER A 116 -17.66 -8.88 6.87
CA SER A 116 -18.23 -7.65 7.42
C SER A 116 -19.46 -7.98 8.27
N THR A 117 -19.70 -7.19 9.31
CA THR A 117 -20.97 -7.23 10.03
C THR A 117 -22.04 -6.42 9.27
N PRO A 118 -23.29 -6.87 9.24
CA PRO A 118 -24.35 -6.09 8.62
C PRO A 118 -24.65 -4.81 9.41
N ALA A 119 -25.02 -3.77 8.70
CA ALA A 119 -25.56 -2.49 9.13
C ALA A 119 -24.79 -1.71 10.23
N PHE A 120 -24.36 -0.50 9.89
CA PHE A 120 -23.76 0.51 10.79
C PHE A 120 -22.48 0.12 11.55
N ARG A 121 -21.87 -1.01 11.21
CA ARG A 121 -20.60 -1.45 11.78
C ARG A 121 -19.64 -1.77 10.65
N ASN A 122 -18.42 -1.25 10.73
CA ASN A 122 -17.34 -1.55 9.80
C ASN A 122 -16.32 -2.50 10.47
N ASP A 123 -16.83 -3.51 11.19
CA ASP A 123 -15.95 -4.53 11.79
C ASP A 123 -15.18 -5.27 10.71
N ILE A 124 -13.91 -5.51 10.98
CA ILE A 124 -13.03 -6.32 10.15
C ILE A 124 -12.88 -7.67 10.85
N ILE A 125 -13.53 -8.69 10.31
CA ILE A 125 -13.48 -10.06 10.81
C ILE A 125 -12.62 -10.89 9.85
N ILE A 126 -11.47 -11.32 10.31
CA ILE A 126 -10.49 -12.03 9.48
C ILE A 126 -10.60 -13.53 9.77
N ARG A 127 -10.84 -14.32 8.70
CA ARG A 127 -10.86 -15.79 8.75
C ARG A 127 -11.75 -16.38 9.87
N GLY A 128 -12.87 -15.73 10.16
CA GLY A 128 -13.82 -16.20 11.20
C GLY A 128 -13.42 -15.88 12.63
N GLY A 129 -12.39 -15.08 12.86
CA GLY A 129 -12.03 -14.56 14.18
C GLY A 129 -13.06 -13.59 14.74
N GLY A 130 -12.88 -13.20 16.01
CA GLY A 130 -13.72 -12.17 16.64
C GLY A 130 -13.34 -10.76 16.16
N PRO A 131 -14.28 -9.80 16.17
CA PRO A 131 -13.98 -8.40 15.83
C PRO A 131 -12.87 -7.79 16.70
N SER A 132 -12.76 -8.20 17.96
CA SER A 132 -11.75 -7.71 18.92
C SER A 132 -10.36 -8.32 18.73
N GLU A 133 -10.19 -9.28 17.82
CA GLU A 133 -8.90 -9.90 17.54
C GLU A 133 -8.06 -9.11 16.53
N SER A 134 -8.70 -8.18 15.82
CA SER A 134 -7.99 -7.30 14.89
C SER A 134 -7.22 -6.22 15.65
N ARG A 135 -5.96 -5.98 15.25
CA ARG A 135 -5.12 -4.92 15.78
C ARG A 135 -4.76 -3.93 14.69
N PHE A 136 -4.68 -2.68 15.06
CA PHE A 136 -4.40 -1.58 14.14
C PHE A 136 -3.15 -0.83 14.56
N TYR A 137 -2.29 -0.53 13.59
CA TYR A 137 -1.08 0.24 13.81
C TYR A 137 -1.04 1.42 12.83
N LEU A 138 -0.79 2.60 13.36
CA LEU A 138 -0.60 3.83 12.59
C LEU A 138 0.84 4.28 12.79
N ASP A 139 1.64 4.25 11.72
CA ASP A 139 3.07 4.57 11.75
C ASP A 139 3.84 3.82 12.87
N GLY A 140 3.51 2.53 13.07
CA GLY A 140 4.12 1.68 14.09
C GLY A 140 3.54 1.81 15.49
N VAL A 141 2.59 2.71 15.72
CA VAL A 141 1.91 2.88 17.02
C VAL A 141 0.59 2.14 17.00
N GLU A 142 0.36 1.27 17.99
CA GLU A 142 -0.92 0.58 18.14
C GLU A 142 -2.03 1.56 18.51
N VAL A 143 -3.13 1.52 17.74
CA VAL A 143 -4.34 2.29 18.00
C VAL A 143 -5.52 1.34 18.27
N PRO A 144 -6.42 1.70 19.19
CA PRO A 144 -7.47 0.76 19.62
C PRO A 144 -8.49 0.44 18.53
N ASN A 145 -8.77 1.38 17.66
CA ASN A 145 -9.64 1.20 16.49
C ASN A 145 -9.40 2.33 15.47
N ILE A 146 -9.91 2.15 14.27
CA ILE A 146 -9.78 3.11 13.15
C ILE A 146 -11.13 3.73 12.73
N ASN A 147 -12.18 3.51 13.52
CA ASN A 147 -13.51 4.01 13.25
C ASN A 147 -14.11 4.69 14.48
N HIS A 148 -14.88 5.78 14.26
CA HIS A 148 -15.70 6.42 15.27
C HIS A 148 -16.90 5.55 15.66
N PHE A 149 -17.39 5.75 16.88
CA PHE A 149 -18.59 5.11 17.40
C PHE A 149 -18.50 3.57 17.48
N ALA A 150 -17.28 3.04 17.65
CA ALA A 150 -17.10 1.62 17.92
C ALA A 150 -17.80 1.26 19.25
N THR A 151 -18.55 0.17 19.25
CA THR A 151 -19.16 -0.39 20.46
C THR A 151 -18.20 -1.33 21.18
N GLN A 152 -18.43 -1.59 22.45
CA GLN A 152 -17.60 -2.53 23.21
C GLN A 152 -17.58 -3.92 22.53
N GLY A 153 -16.39 -4.49 22.37
CA GLY A 153 -16.19 -5.77 21.67
C GLY A 153 -16.25 -5.71 20.15
N ALA A 154 -16.37 -4.50 19.56
CA ALA A 154 -16.30 -4.26 18.13
C ALA A 154 -14.89 -3.77 17.75
N SER A 155 -14.45 -4.06 16.52
CA SER A 155 -13.24 -3.50 15.94
C SER A 155 -13.53 -2.28 15.07
N GLY A 156 -14.78 -1.98 14.79
CA GLY A 156 -15.16 -0.91 13.90
C GLY A 156 -16.48 -0.23 14.27
N GLY A 157 -16.64 0.97 13.73
CA GLY A 157 -17.86 1.77 13.83
C GLY A 157 -18.28 2.30 12.46
N PRO A 158 -19.38 3.03 12.34
CA PRO A 158 -19.95 3.42 11.05
C PRO A 158 -19.12 4.43 10.27
N VAL A 159 -18.20 5.15 10.92
CA VAL A 159 -17.44 6.25 10.32
C VAL A 159 -15.94 6.05 10.56
N GLY A 160 -15.13 5.99 9.50
CA GLY A 160 -13.67 5.94 9.58
C GLY A 160 -13.09 7.21 10.23
N ILE A 161 -12.05 7.05 11.04
CA ILE A 161 -11.29 8.16 11.64
C ILE A 161 -10.21 8.65 10.67
N LEU A 162 -9.68 7.75 9.87
CA LEU A 162 -8.57 8.03 8.99
C LEU A 162 -9.06 8.67 7.69
N ASN A 163 -8.52 9.85 7.38
CA ASN A 163 -8.72 10.44 6.07
C ASN A 163 -7.74 9.82 5.07
N ALA A 164 -8.27 9.29 3.97
CA ALA A 164 -7.49 8.66 2.91
C ALA A 164 -6.40 9.58 2.34
N ASP A 165 -6.60 10.91 2.33
CA ASP A 165 -5.62 11.88 1.81
C ASP A 165 -4.30 11.91 2.59
N PHE A 166 -4.29 11.45 3.83
CA PHE A 166 -3.09 11.40 4.68
C PHE A 166 -2.40 10.04 4.67
N LEU A 167 -3.01 9.04 4.02
CA LEU A 167 -2.45 7.70 3.94
C LEU A 167 -1.55 7.58 2.70
N ARG A 168 -0.42 6.90 2.83
CA ARG A 168 0.39 6.47 1.68
C ARG A 168 0.00 5.10 1.21
N GLU A 169 -0.06 4.19 2.15
CA GLU A 169 -0.38 2.79 1.93
C GLU A 169 -0.99 2.19 3.19
N VAL A 170 -1.72 1.12 3.02
CA VAL A 170 -2.26 0.31 4.10
C VAL A 170 -1.76 -1.12 3.94
N ASN A 171 -1.11 -1.63 4.95
CA ASN A 171 -0.61 -2.99 5.01
C ASN A 171 -1.58 -3.87 5.79
N TYR A 172 -2.23 -4.79 5.11
CA TYR A 172 -3.17 -5.74 5.68
C TYR A 172 -2.53 -7.11 5.84
N TYR A 173 -2.53 -7.63 7.06
CA TYR A 173 -2.01 -8.94 7.40
C TYR A 173 -3.17 -9.86 7.82
N SER A 174 -3.38 -10.96 7.11
CA SER A 174 -4.40 -11.97 7.46
C SER A 174 -3.86 -13.17 8.22
N GLY A 175 -2.63 -13.12 8.69
CA GLY A 175 -1.93 -14.20 9.39
C GLY A 175 -0.76 -13.67 10.20
N ALA A 176 0.37 -14.40 10.22
CA ALA A 176 1.55 -14.02 10.97
C ALA A 176 2.00 -12.59 10.66
N PHE A 177 2.34 -11.88 11.69
CA PHE A 177 2.66 -10.47 11.73
C PHE A 177 4.14 -10.34 12.13
N PRO A 178 4.96 -9.54 11.49
CA PRO A 178 6.34 -9.33 11.90
C PRO A 178 6.37 -8.66 13.28
N ALA A 179 7.29 -9.12 14.10
CA ALA A 179 7.51 -8.62 15.46
C ALA A 179 8.21 -7.24 15.44
#